data_7e6f5186265bee322e8b9bbbd9b844f0
#
_entry.id   7e6f5186265bee322e8b9bbbd9b844f0
#
_cell.length_a   1.000
_cell.length_b   1.000
_cell.length_c   1.000
_cell.angle_alpha   90.00
_cell.angle_beta   90.00
_cell.angle_gamma   90.00
#
_symmetry.space_group_name_H-M   'P 1'
#
loop_
_entity.id
_entity.type
_entity.pdbx_description
1 polymer ?
#
loop_
_entity_poly.entity_id
_entity_poly.type
_entity_poly.pdbx_seq_one_letter_code
_entity_poly.pdbx_strand_id
1 'polypeptide(L)'
;MTVSGAHMVDVTLPAEQSEGTEIVISTWFKSVGDQVTENEPLLEVSTDKVNVEIAAPTSGRLAEIRKRDGDSVEPGEIVGRIAVGDATVNAPKTEERGSSSQADGSSKTPPLGTSAVTDAAADLSPAVRRLLKEYNLDSSLIEGTGRGGRVTHQDVMNLIASGAADAGRVAVKEKKIPSHSVPHTQMRRSIAQHMVQSMSVAPHVTSVFDADLSRVVDHREANKANFEKRGAKLTYTAYFVAAAVDALKAVPEANSRWYDDHLEIFDDINIGVATALAKGGLIVPVIMKAQELDLFGIAQRLGDITERARNGSLDPKDVQNGTFTISNHGVSGSLMATPIVINQPQVAILGVGKMERRVVPADVSGNEEVVVKPMCYVTLTIDHRVLDGFAANVLLSRWVEILSGF
;
A
#
# COMPACT_ATOMS: atom_id res chain seq x y z
N MET A 1 32.41 -16.24 -44.46
CA MET A 1 32.56 -16.48 -43.01
C MET A 1 31.17 -16.47 -42.44
N THR A 2 30.66 -17.64 -42.17
CA THR A 2 29.30 -17.94 -41.71
C THR A 2 29.16 -17.48 -40.24
N VAL A 3 28.24 -16.60 -39.99
CA VAL A 3 27.82 -16.16 -38.63
C VAL A 3 27.13 -17.37 -38.00
N SER A 4 27.74 -17.92 -36.93
CA SER A 4 27.16 -18.97 -36.10
C SER A 4 25.88 -18.44 -35.46
N GLY A 5 24.74 -19.03 -35.80
CA GLY A 5 23.45 -18.66 -35.23
C GLY A 5 23.35 -19.08 -33.77
N ALA A 6 23.09 -18.14 -32.90
CA ALA A 6 22.72 -18.45 -31.52
C ALA A 6 21.44 -19.32 -31.54
N HIS A 7 21.49 -20.46 -30.84
CA HIS A 7 20.35 -21.36 -30.72
C HIS A 7 19.33 -20.68 -29.78
N MET A 8 18.14 -20.41 -30.30
CA MET A 8 17.04 -19.77 -29.50
C MET A 8 16.14 -20.87 -28.95
N VAL A 9 15.89 -20.84 -27.67
CA VAL A 9 14.95 -21.71 -26.95
C VAL A 9 13.72 -20.90 -26.54
N ASP A 10 12.56 -21.39 -26.93
CA ASP A 10 11.29 -20.73 -26.59
C ASP A 10 10.90 -21.04 -25.14
N VAL A 11 10.41 -20.01 -24.44
CA VAL A 11 9.80 -20.12 -23.11
C VAL A 11 8.31 -20.17 -23.32
N THR A 12 7.68 -21.31 -22.97
CA THR A 12 6.25 -21.56 -23.16
C THR A 12 5.57 -21.90 -21.84
N LEU A 13 4.25 -21.64 -21.74
CA LEU A 13 3.46 -22.11 -20.61
C LEU A 13 3.19 -23.63 -20.73
N PRO A 14 3.36 -24.41 -19.62
CA PRO A 14 3.00 -25.82 -19.59
C PRO A 14 1.50 -26.02 -19.84
N ALA A 15 1.14 -26.96 -20.72
CA ALA A 15 -0.24 -27.22 -21.11
C ALA A 15 -1.09 -27.90 -19.98
N GLU A 16 -0.45 -28.44 -18.96
CA GLU A 16 -1.10 -29.24 -17.91
C GLU A 16 -1.81 -28.40 -16.81
N GLN A 17 -1.71 -27.08 -16.85
CA GLN A 17 -2.20 -26.18 -15.79
C GLN A 17 -3.45 -25.39 -16.15
N SER A 18 -4.15 -25.73 -17.23
CA SER A 18 -5.28 -24.93 -17.71
C SER A 18 -6.51 -25.78 -18.05
N GLU A 19 -7.38 -25.96 -17.11
CA GLU A 19 -8.78 -26.28 -17.40
C GLU A 19 -9.56 -24.96 -17.47
N GLY A 20 -9.62 -24.36 -18.68
CA GLY A 20 -10.64 -23.35 -19.03
C GLY A 20 -10.54 -21.97 -18.40
N THR A 21 -9.40 -21.60 -17.83
CA THR A 21 -9.23 -20.32 -17.09
C THR A 21 -8.31 -19.37 -17.86
N GLU A 22 -8.62 -18.09 -17.87
CA GLU A 22 -7.74 -17.05 -18.40
C GLU A 22 -6.46 -16.96 -17.55
N ILE A 23 -5.28 -17.08 -18.21
CA ILE A 23 -3.98 -16.98 -17.57
C ILE A 23 -3.41 -15.61 -17.91
N VAL A 24 -2.98 -14.85 -16.91
CA VAL A 24 -2.39 -13.52 -17.07
C VAL A 24 -0.97 -13.53 -16.50
N ILE A 25 -0.02 -12.90 -17.20
CA ILE A 25 1.33 -12.71 -16.69
C ILE A 25 1.25 -11.71 -15.52
N SER A 26 1.59 -12.16 -14.32
CA SER A 26 1.60 -11.34 -13.12
C SER A 26 2.84 -10.45 -13.08
N THR A 27 4.03 -11.03 -13.30
CA THR A 27 5.29 -10.26 -13.33
C THR A 27 6.43 -11.06 -13.94
N TRP A 28 7.34 -10.37 -14.63
CA TRP A 28 8.64 -10.90 -15.03
C TRP A 28 9.70 -10.64 -13.96
N PHE A 29 10.41 -11.68 -13.55
CA PHE A 29 11.53 -11.57 -12.59
C PHE A 29 12.84 -11.19 -13.26
N LYS A 30 12.92 -11.32 -14.60
CA LYS A 30 14.10 -11.05 -15.44
C LYS A 30 13.76 -10.09 -16.57
N SER A 31 14.75 -9.29 -16.94
CA SER A 31 14.69 -8.34 -18.07
C SER A 31 15.41 -8.88 -19.29
N VAL A 32 15.03 -8.36 -20.48
CA VAL A 32 15.77 -8.69 -21.71
C VAL A 32 17.25 -8.31 -21.57
N GLY A 33 18.12 -9.27 -21.81
CA GLY A 33 19.57 -9.14 -21.63
C GLY A 33 20.11 -9.78 -20.35
N ASP A 34 19.27 -10.18 -19.40
CA ASP A 34 19.71 -10.83 -18.16
C ASP A 34 20.16 -12.27 -18.43
N GLN A 35 21.14 -12.72 -17.66
CA GLN A 35 21.58 -14.09 -17.64
C GLN A 35 20.67 -14.93 -16.76
N VAL A 36 20.26 -16.10 -17.26
CA VAL A 36 19.35 -17.02 -16.60
C VAL A 36 19.98 -18.43 -16.54
N THR A 37 19.69 -19.14 -15.47
CA THR A 37 20.10 -20.54 -15.30
C THR A 37 18.89 -21.46 -15.48
N GLU A 38 19.15 -22.69 -15.93
CA GLU A 38 18.08 -23.68 -16.05
C GLU A 38 17.37 -23.89 -14.71
N ASN A 39 16.03 -23.96 -14.73
CA ASN A 39 15.13 -24.03 -13.58
C ASN A 39 15.09 -22.76 -12.69
N GLU A 40 15.68 -21.65 -13.11
CA GLU A 40 15.53 -20.37 -12.41
C GLU A 40 14.16 -19.72 -12.74
N PRO A 41 13.40 -19.21 -11.75
CA PRO A 41 12.13 -18.53 -12.01
C PRO A 41 12.30 -17.33 -12.94
N LEU A 42 11.58 -17.31 -14.06
CA LEU A 42 11.59 -16.22 -15.06
C LEU A 42 10.44 -15.26 -14.90
N LEU A 43 9.25 -15.79 -14.72
CA LEU A 43 8.01 -15.01 -14.60
C LEU A 43 7.01 -15.75 -13.72
N GLU A 44 6.05 -15.00 -13.21
CA GLU A 44 4.88 -15.50 -12.50
C GLU A 44 3.63 -15.30 -13.36
N VAL A 45 2.82 -16.31 -13.48
CA VAL A 45 1.49 -16.25 -14.09
C VAL A 45 0.40 -16.43 -13.03
N SER A 46 -0.68 -15.69 -13.15
CA SER A 46 -1.84 -15.74 -12.29
C SER A 46 -3.02 -16.35 -13.02
N THR A 47 -3.70 -17.27 -12.35
CA THR A 47 -5.01 -17.80 -12.75
C THR A 47 -6.02 -17.39 -11.69
N ASP A 48 -7.31 -17.66 -11.90
CA ASP A 48 -8.37 -17.39 -10.93
C ASP A 48 -8.20 -18.13 -9.57
N LYS A 49 -7.34 -19.16 -9.52
CA LYS A 49 -7.17 -20.00 -8.32
C LYS A 49 -5.79 -19.96 -7.69
N VAL A 50 -4.74 -19.80 -8.48
CA VAL A 50 -3.34 -19.86 -7.99
C VAL A 50 -2.38 -19.04 -8.85
N ASN A 51 -1.29 -18.62 -8.24
CA ASN A 51 -0.12 -18.07 -8.94
C ASN A 51 0.92 -19.17 -9.13
N VAL A 52 1.47 -19.26 -10.33
CA VAL A 52 2.45 -20.27 -10.71
C VAL A 52 3.69 -19.61 -11.26
N GLU A 53 4.87 -20.02 -10.79
CA GLU A 53 6.16 -19.57 -11.33
C GLU A 53 6.57 -20.42 -12.54
N ILE A 54 6.97 -19.77 -13.62
CA ILE A 54 7.49 -20.41 -14.82
C ILE A 54 9.01 -20.29 -14.79
N ALA A 55 9.66 -21.45 -14.80
CA ALA A 55 11.11 -21.55 -14.75
C ALA A 55 11.74 -21.55 -16.15
N ALA A 56 13.02 -21.16 -16.23
CA ALA A 56 13.81 -21.18 -17.44
C ALA A 56 14.01 -22.64 -17.95
N PRO A 57 13.66 -22.95 -19.20
CA PRO A 57 13.86 -24.31 -19.77
C PRO A 57 15.34 -24.63 -20.05
N THR A 58 16.21 -23.63 -20.03
CA THR A 58 17.65 -23.78 -20.28
C THR A 58 18.43 -22.59 -19.73
N SER A 59 19.74 -22.80 -19.51
CA SER A 59 20.65 -21.70 -19.17
C SER A 59 21.02 -20.88 -20.42
N GLY A 60 21.06 -19.56 -20.29
CA GLY A 60 21.38 -18.65 -21.38
C GLY A 60 21.14 -17.20 -21.04
N ARG A 61 20.88 -16.39 -22.05
CA ARG A 61 20.50 -14.97 -21.87
C ARG A 61 19.07 -14.76 -22.37
N LEU A 62 18.22 -14.10 -21.60
CA LEU A 62 16.87 -13.74 -22.04
C LEU A 62 16.97 -12.76 -23.21
N ALA A 63 16.63 -13.22 -24.41
CA ALA A 63 16.82 -12.46 -25.64
C ALA A 63 15.59 -11.61 -26.01
N GLU A 64 14.39 -12.11 -25.72
CA GLU A 64 13.14 -11.47 -26.10
C GLU A 64 12.04 -11.78 -25.08
N ILE A 65 11.25 -10.76 -24.73
CA ILE A 65 9.99 -10.88 -24.01
C ILE A 65 8.87 -10.53 -25.02
N ARG A 66 7.96 -11.47 -25.30
CA ARG A 66 6.86 -11.29 -26.25
C ARG A 66 5.56 -10.86 -25.60
N LYS A 67 5.34 -11.28 -24.37
CA LYS A 67 4.18 -10.92 -23.55
C LYS A 67 4.67 -10.22 -22.30
N ARG A 68 4.07 -9.11 -21.95
CA ARG A 68 4.45 -8.27 -20.80
C ARG A 68 3.58 -8.54 -19.58
N ASP A 69 3.93 -7.94 -18.46
CA ASP A 69 3.13 -7.95 -17.26
C ASP A 69 1.72 -7.39 -17.56
N GLY A 70 0.69 -8.17 -17.19
CA GLY A 70 -0.71 -7.87 -17.47
C GLY A 70 -1.27 -8.44 -18.76
N ASP A 71 -0.46 -9.04 -19.63
CA ASP A 71 -0.95 -9.66 -20.87
C ASP A 71 -1.58 -11.04 -20.59
N SER A 72 -2.70 -11.32 -21.27
CA SER A 72 -3.35 -12.63 -21.27
C SER A 72 -2.58 -13.60 -22.17
N VAL A 73 -2.43 -14.86 -21.74
CA VAL A 73 -1.62 -15.89 -22.39
C VAL A 73 -2.38 -17.21 -22.44
N GLU A 74 -2.28 -17.90 -23.58
CA GLU A 74 -2.85 -19.24 -23.76
C GLU A 74 -1.83 -20.34 -23.40
N PRO A 75 -2.30 -21.53 -22.97
CA PRO A 75 -1.43 -22.70 -22.76
C PRO A 75 -0.65 -23.07 -24.01
N GLY A 76 0.67 -23.21 -23.86
CA GLY A 76 1.58 -23.51 -24.98
C GLY A 76 2.02 -22.29 -25.78
N GLU A 77 1.53 -21.08 -25.46
CA GLU A 77 1.97 -19.85 -26.13
C GLU A 77 3.40 -19.47 -25.72
N ILE A 78 4.17 -18.92 -26.67
CA ILE A 78 5.54 -18.49 -26.46
C ILE A 78 5.53 -17.10 -25.81
N VAL A 79 5.96 -17.02 -24.55
CA VAL A 79 6.01 -15.77 -23.78
C VAL A 79 7.35 -15.04 -23.86
N GLY A 80 8.43 -15.77 -24.18
CA GLY A 80 9.77 -15.20 -24.33
C GLY A 80 10.74 -16.16 -25.03
N ARG A 81 12.00 -15.73 -25.21
CA ARG A 81 13.08 -16.53 -25.81
C ARG A 81 14.40 -16.36 -25.09
N ILE A 82 15.12 -17.47 -24.95
CA ILE A 82 16.44 -17.53 -24.36
C ILE A 82 17.44 -17.86 -25.48
N ALA A 83 18.49 -17.06 -25.60
CA ALA A 83 19.63 -17.32 -26.48
C ALA A 83 20.64 -18.20 -25.75
N VAL A 84 20.90 -19.40 -26.29
CA VAL A 84 21.93 -20.35 -25.85
C VAL A 84 23.16 -20.18 -26.71
N GLY A 85 24.24 -19.66 -26.14
CA GLY A 85 25.49 -19.48 -26.90
C GLY A 85 26.61 -19.05 -25.97
N ASP A 86 27.85 -19.50 -26.26
CA ASP A 86 29.08 -19.41 -25.47
C ASP A 86 29.24 -18.09 -24.72
N ALA A 87 29.19 -18.15 -23.40
CA ALA A 87 29.67 -17.14 -22.48
C ALA A 87 30.99 -17.67 -21.87
N THR A 88 32.10 -17.51 -22.54
CA THR A 88 33.40 -17.44 -21.84
C THR A 88 33.54 -16.02 -21.25
N VAL A 89 33.25 -15.93 -20.06
CA VAL A 89 33.89 -15.53 -18.82
C VAL A 89 34.87 -14.36 -18.87
N ASN A 90 34.66 -13.39 -18.04
CA ASN A 90 35.60 -13.08 -16.95
C ASN A 90 34.90 -12.29 -15.86
N ALA A 91 34.78 -12.91 -14.70
CA ALA A 91 34.56 -12.24 -13.44
C ALA A 91 35.88 -11.57 -13.00
N PRO A 92 35.88 -10.33 -12.51
CA PRO A 92 37.02 -9.85 -11.74
C PRO A 92 36.78 -10.18 -10.27
N LYS A 93 37.72 -10.92 -9.78
CA LYS A 93 37.99 -11.26 -8.39
C LYS A 93 38.24 -10.02 -7.56
N THR A 94 37.54 -9.92 -6.47
CA THR A 94 37.81 -8.97 -5.37
C THR A 94 39.15 -9.35 -4.73
N GLU A 95 40.10 -8.40 -4.68
CA GLU A 95 41.19 -8.42 -3.73
C GLU A 95 41.19 -7.17 -2.88
N GLU A 96 41.02 -7.38 -1.59
CA GLU A 96 41.31 -6.45 -0.51
C GLU A 96 42.81 -6.24 -0.39
N ARG A 97 43.18 -5.00 -0.13
CA ARG A 97 44.29 -4.49 0.72
C ARG A 97 44.48 -3.00 0.39
N GLY A 98 44.41 -2.09 1.27
CA GLY A 98 45.05 -1.98 2.57
C GLY A 98 45.93 -0.75 2.58
N SER A 99 45.54 0.28 3.31
CA SER A 99 46.35 1.16 4.15
C SER A 99 47.43 2.06 3.54
N SER A 100 47.30 3.29 3.92
CA SER A 100 48.28 4.29 4.45
C SER A 100 48.71 5.39 3.51
N SER A 101 48.32 6.59 3.84
CA SER A 101 48.99 7.66 4.57
C SER A 101 49.75 8.69 3.74
N GLN A 102 49.39 9.96 4.08
CA GLN A 102 50.20 11.15 4.15
C GLN A 102 50.60 11.86 2.83
N ALA A 103 50.05 12.99 2.67
CA ALA A 103 50.43 14.33 3.15
C ALA A 103 51.28 15.15 2.13
N ASP A 104 50.84 16.35 2.01
CA ASP A 104 51.60 17.59 1.83
C ASP A 104 51.71 18.21 0.44
N GLY A 105 51.26 19.44 0.42
CA GLY A 105 52.10 20.51 -0.09
C GLY A 105 51.58 21.31 -1.28
N SER A 106 51.00 22.44 -0.93
CA SER A 106 51.32 23.76 -1.50
C SER A 106 50.82 24.16 -2.91
N SER A 107 49.90 25.09 -2.83
CA SER A 107 49.80 26.36 -3.57
C SER A 107 50.44 26.49 -4.95
N LYS A 108 49.63 26.93 -5.90
CA LYS A 108 49.80 28.18 -6.69
C LYS A 108 48.72 28.33 -7.74
N THR A 109 47.84 29.30 -7.58
CA THR A 109 47.20 30.04 -8.67
C THR A 109 48.26 31.00 -9.27
N PRO A 110 48.28 31.34 -10.53
CA PRO A 110 47.35 32.04 -11.40
C PRO A 110 47.53 31.70 -12.90
N PRO A 111 47.01 32.42 -13.87
CA PRO A 111 45.93 33.42 -13.93
C PRO A 111 44.90 33.13 -15.03
N LEU A 112 43.86 33.97 -15.05
CA LEU A 112 42.82 34.13 -16.07
C LEU A 112 43.34 33.98 -17.51
N GLY A 113 42.67 33.03 -18.23
CA GLY A 113 42.59 33.05 -19.68
C GLY A 113 41.09 33.21 -20.02
N THR A 114 40.74 34.40 -20.45
CA THR A 114 39.44 34.71 -21.06
C THR A 114 39.29 33.91 -22.33
N SER A 115 38.54 32.80 -22.30
CA SER A 115 38.01 32.21 -23.51
C SER A 115 36.60 32.72 -23.66
N ALA A 116 36.39 33.53 -24.68
CA ALA A 116 35.10 34.03 -25.12
C ALA A 116 34.13 32.87 -25.32
N VAL A 117 33.16 32.71 -24.41
CA VAL A 117 31.92 31.99 -24.69
C VAL A 117 31.16 32.91 -25.64
N THR A 118 31.23 32.63 -26.94
CA THR A 118 30.38 33.23 -27.94
C THR A 118 28.94 32.95 -27.56
N ASP A 119 28.24 34.01 -27.26
CA ASP A 119 26.83 34.06 -26.88
C ASP A 119 25.95 33.69 -28.09
N ALA A 120 25.88 32.41 -28.40
CA ALA A 120 25.04 31.85 -29.48
C ALA A 120 23.55 32.08 -29.25
N ALA A 121 23.17 32.50 -28.03
CA ALA A 121 21.80 32.81 -27.69
C ALA A 121 21.31 34.17 -28.16
N ALA A 122 22.23 35.10 -28.53
CA ALA A 122 21.89 36.46 -28.92
C ALA A 122 21.29 36.56 -30.33
N ASP A 123 21.48 35.57 -31.19
CA ASP A 123 21.16 35.63 -32.60
C ASP A 123 19.88 34.82 -32.99
N LEU A 124 19.17 34.24 -32.04
CA LEU A 124 17.92 33.49 -32.28
C LEU A 124 16.72 34.43 -32.32
N SER A 125 15.81 34.22 -33.29
CA SER A 125 14.55 34.96 -33.34
C SER A 125 13.65 34.65 -32.13
N PRO A 126 12.76 35.56 -31.72
CA PRO A 126 11.84 35.30 -30.60
C PRO A 126 10.96 34.05 -30.79
N ALA A 127 10.55 33.76 -32.04
CA ALA A 127 9.76 32.58 -32.39
C ALA A 127 10.59 31.28 -32.17
N VAL A 128 11.83 31.26 -32.61
CA VAL A 128 12.75 30.13 -32.44
C VAL A 128 13.02 29.87 -30.95
N ARG A 129 13.29 30.93 -30.17
CA ARG A 129 13.50 30.81 -28.71
C ARG A 129 12.29 30.22 -28.00
N ARG A 130 11.06 30.59 -28.42
CA ARG A 130 9.83 30.08 -27.86
C ARG A 130 9.67 28.59 -28.15
N LEU A 131 9.90 28.14 -29.38
CA LEU A 131 9.87 26.73 -29.78
C LEU A 131 10.92 25.90 -29.04
N LEU A 132 12.18 26.37 -29.00
CA LEU A 132 13.24 25.67 -28.28
C LEU A 132 12.89 25.47 -26.81
N LYS A 133 12.28 26.48 -26.18
CA LYS A 133 11.81 26.41 -24.79
C LYS A 133 10.62 25.47 -24.63
N GLU A 134 9.66 25.50 -25.56
CA GLU A 134 8.46 24.67 -25.53
C GLU A 134 8.78 23.18 -25.67
N TYR A 135 9.71 22.84 -26.55
CA TYR A 135 10.14 21.47 -26.79
C TYR A 135 11.41 21.06 -26.04
N ASN A 136 11.94 21.95 -25.17
CA ASN A 136 13.13 21.73 -24.36
C ASN A 136 14.36 21.27 -25.18
N LEU A 137 14.62 21.96 -26.31
CA LEU A 137 15.68 21.63 -27.24
C LEU A 137 16.88 22.56 -27.07
N ASP A 138 18.10 22.00 -27.23
CA ASP A 138 19.34 22.76 -27.25
C ASP A 138 19.61 23.31 -28.66
N SER A 139 19.73 24.65 -28.77
CA SER A 139 20.01 25.30 -30.05
C SER A 139 21.37 24.91 -30.64
N SER A 140 22.33 24.48 -29.84
CA SER A 140 23.65 24.05 -30.30
C SER A 140 23.64 22.75 -31.09
N LEU A 141 22.58 21.99 -31.00
CA LEU A 141 22.38 20.70 -31.71
C LEU A 141 21.58 20.85 -32.99
N ILE A 142 21.21 22.07 -33.37
CA ILE A 142 20.41 22.36 -34.55
C ILE A 142 21.28 23.08 -35.58
N GLU A 143 21.47 22.47 -36.74
CA GLU A 143 22.18 23.09 -37.86
C GLU A 143 21.26 24.13 -38.50
N GLY A 144 21.65 25.43 -38.41
CA GLY A 144 20.86 26.53 -38.93
C GLY A 144 20.99 26.68 -40.42
N THR A 145 19.89 26.69 -41.16
CA THR A 145 19.84 26.87 -42.66
C THR A 145 19.62 28.35 -43.06
N GLY A 146 19.41 29.25 -42.11
CA GLY A 146 19.18 30.66 -42.34
C GLY A 146 20.44 31.44 -42.72
N ARG A 147 20.25 32.71 -43.15
CA ARG A 147 21.32 33.60 -43.58
C ARG A 147 22.42 33.74 -42.47
N GLY A 148 23.64 33.35 -42.81
CA GLY A 148 24.77 33.35 -41.87
C GLY A 148 24.75 32.19 -40.85
N GLY A 149 24.13 31.07 -41.18
CA GLY A 149 24.07 29.88 -40.27
C GLY A 149 23.05 30.01 -39.14
N ARG A 150 22.11 30.95 -39.22
CA ARG A 150 21.13 31.22 -38.18
C ARG A 150 20.07 30.09 -38.15
N VAL A 151 19.72 29.57 -36.97
CA VAL A 151 18.65 28.63 -36.78
C VAL A 151 17.30 29.29 -37.10
N THR A 152 16.54 28.71 -38.01
CA THR A 152 15.22 29.16 -38.42
C THR A 152 14.10 28.35 -37.74
N HIS A 153 12.86 28.85 -37.78
CA HIS A 153 11.69 28.14 -37.29
C HIS A 153 11.55 26.76 -37.95
N GLN A 154 11.85 26.70 -39.30
CA GLN A 154 11.74 25.48 -40.08
C GLN A 154 12.77 24.41 -39.65
N ASP A 155 13.98 24.82 -39.25
CA ASP A 155 15.00 23.89 -38.79
C ASP A 155 14.58 23.19 -37.50
N VAL A 156 13.97 23.94 -36.57
CA VAL A 156 13.43 23.37 -35.31
C VAL A 156 12.26 22.42 -35.63
N MET A 157 11.36 22.80 -36.50
CA MET A 157 10.22 21.95 -36.91
C MET A 157 10.67 20.68 -37.63
N ASN A 158 11.70 20.77 -38.48
CA ASN A 158 12.27 19.60 -39.16
C ASN A 158 12.94 18.64 -38.15
N LEU A 159 13.61 19.17 -37.15
CA LEU A 159 14.19 18.33 -36.07
C LEU A 159 13.10 17.60 -35.28
N ILE A 160 12.00 18.30 -34.96
CA ILE A 160 10.84 17.72 -34.27
C ILE A 160 10.19 16.63 -35.13
N ALA A 161 9.96 16.92 -36.41
CA ALA A 161 9.32 16.01 -37.37
C ALA A 161 10.17 14.75 -37.69
N SER A 162 11.50 14.88 -37.63
CA SER A 162 12.41 13.76 -37.90
C SER A 162 12.52 12.75 -36.73
N GLY A 163 11.87 13.02 -35.60
CA GLY A 163 12.01 12.20 -34.38
C GLY A 163 13.36 12.32 -33.66
N ALA A 164 14.31 13.11 -34.23
CA ALA A 164 15.62 13.36 -33.62
C ALA A 164 15.53 14.36 -32.44
N ALA A 165 14.35 14.91 -32.16
CA ALA A 165 14.11 15.79 -31.03
C ALA A 165 14.42 15.14 -29.66
N ASP A 166 14.32 13.82 -29.53
CA ASP A 166 14.69 13.11 -28.30
C ASP A 166 16.20 13.10 -28.07
N ALA A 167 17.01 13.12 -29.13
CA ALA A 167 18.47 13.25 -29.04
C ALA A 167 18.92 14.69 -28.74
N GLY A 168 18.10 15.69 -29.08
CA GLY A 168 18.35 17.12 -28.85
C GLY A 168 17.75 17.70 -27.58
N ARG A 169 17.06 16.92 -26.77
CA ARG A 169 16.52 17.36 -25.50
C ARG A 169 17.65 17.65 -24.50
N VAL A 170 17.68 18.87 -24.03
CA VAL A 170 18.55 19.20 -22.88
C VAL A 170 18.09 18.32 -21.72
N ALA A 171 18.91 17.33 -21.34
CA ALA A 171 18.67 16.59 -20.13
C ALA A 171 18.72 17.58 -18.96
N VAL A 172 17.57 18.03 -18.50
CA VAL A 172 17.49 18.74 -17.22
C VAL A 172 18.07 17.76 -16.21
N LYS A 173 19.29 17.98 -15.76
CA LYS A 173 19.88 17.26 -14.64
C LYS A 173 19.00 17.59 -13.44
N GLU A 174 17.94 16.79 -13.23
CA GLU A 174 17.19 16.83 -11.99
C GLU A 174 18.21 16.73 -10.85
N LYS A 175 18.25 17.76 -10.04
CA LYS A 175 19.07 17.77 -8.84
C LYS A 175 18.51 16.67 -7.96
N LYS A 176 19.07 15.45 -8.03
CA LYS A 176 18.63 14.32 -7.25
C LYS A 176 18.64 14.72 -5.78
N ILE A 177 17.47 14.73 -5.17
CA ILE A 177 17.33 14.91 -3.72
C ILE A 177 18.05 13.71 -3.07
N PRO A 178 18.95 13.95 -2.11
CA PRO A 178 19.59 12.85 -1.38
C PRO A 178 18.53 11.92 -0.79
N SER A 179 18.60 10.64 -1.09
CA SER A 179 17.63 9.63 -0.65
C SER A 179 18.33 8.29 -0.45
N HIS A 180 17.72 7.42 0.35
CA HIS A 180 18.12 6.04 0.49
C HIS A 180 16.91 5.13 0.27
N SER A 181 17.14 3.95 -0.25
CA SER A 181 16.09 2.94 -0.49
C SER A 181 15.98 2.00 0.69
N VAL A 182 14.75 1.75 1.13
CA VAL A 182 14.45 0.74 2.15
C VAL A 182 13.61 -0.36 1.49
N PRO A 183 14.12 -1.59 1.37
CA PRO A 183 13.39 -2.70 0.77
C PRO A 183 12.12 -3.03 1.54
N HIS A 184 11.03 -3.32 0.84
CA HIS A 184 9.81 -3.81 1.47
C HIS A 184 9.96 -5.26 1.90
N THR A 185 9.53 -5.57 3.11
CA THR A 185 9.37 -6.96 3.57
C THR A 185 8.18 -7.61 2.86
N GLN A 186 8.17 -8.96 2.80
CA GLN A 186 7.03 -9.71 2.26
C GLN A 186 5.72 -9.34 2.94
N MET A 187 5.72 -9.26 4.28
CA MET A 187 4.56 -8.81 5.06
C MET A 187 4.07 -7.43 4.61
N ARG A 188 4.96 -6.46 4.37
CA ARG A 188 4.59 -5.11 3.91
C ARG A 188 3.93 -5.15 2.55
N ARG A 189 4.43 -5.98 1.63
CA ARG A 189 3.84 -6.15 0.30
C ARG A 189 2.42 -6.75 0.39
N SER A 190 2.25 -7.83 1.16
CA SER A 190 0.92 -8.45 1.36
C SER A 190 -0.09 -7.47 1.97
N ILE A 191 0.31 -6.67 2.97
CA ILE A 191 -0.56 -5.64 3.55
C ILE A 191 -0.94 -4.60 2.48
N ALA A 192 0.04 -4.14 1.68
CA ALA A 192 -0.23 -3.15 0.64
C ALA A 192 -1.23 -3.67 -0.40
N GLN A 193 -1.05 -4.88 -0.89
CA GLN A 193 -1.97 -5.54 -1.83
C GLN A 193 -3.38 -5.66 -1.22
N HIS A 194 -3.50 -6.15 0.01
CA HIS A 194 -4.78 -6.28 0.70
C HIS A 194 -5.51 -4.94 0.88
N MET A 195 -4.79 -3.85 1.21
CA MET A 195 -5.38 -2.52 1.34
C MET A 195 -5.82 -1.94 -0.01
N VAL A 196 -5.01 -2.10 -1.06
CA VAL A 196 -5.38 -1.69 -2.42
C VAL A 196 -6.61 -2.46 -2.91
N GLN A 197 -6.62 -3.78 -2.73
CA GLN A 197 -7.76 -4.62 -3.07
C GLN A 197 -9.03 -4.16 -2.36
N SER A 198 -8.98 -3.91 -1.05
CA SER A 198 -10.15 -3.45 -0.29
C SER A 198 -10.72 -2.14 -0.85
N MET A 199 -9.86 -1.18 -1.17
CA MET A 199 -10.29 0.11 -1.73
C MET A 199 -10.86 0.00 -3.15
N SER A 200 -10.42 -0.99 -3.93
CA SER A 200 -10.90 -1.18 -5.31
C SER A 200 -12.22 -1.94 -5.39
N VAL A 201 -12.47 -2.89 -4.46
CA VAL A 201 -13.67 -3.76 -4.54
C VAL A 201 -14.86 -3.23 -3.74
N ALA A 202 -14.62 -2.47 -2.66
CA ALA A 202 -15.66 -1.99 -1.77
C ALA A 202 -15.82 -0.46 -1.86
N PRO A 203 -16.95 0.08 -2.31
CA PRO A 203 -17.25 1.51 -2.19
C PRO A 203 -17.37 1.93 -0.72
N HIS A 204 -16.35 2.59 -0.20
CA HIS A 204 -16.28 3.01 1.20
C HIS A 204 -17.13 4.28 1.43
N VAL A 205 -18.10 4.18 2.35
CA VAL A 205 -18.85 5.32 2.88
C VAL A 205 -18.70 5.33 4.40
N THR A 206 -18.58 6.51 4.99
CA THR A 206 -18.34 6.64 6.43
C THR A 206 -19.36 7.56 7.08
N SER A 207 -20.02 7.07 8.13
CA SER A 207 -20.80 7.86 9.09
C SER A 207 -19.94 8.22 10.30
N VAL A 208 -20.17 9.42 10.86
CA VAL A 208 -19.44 9.93 12.03
C VAL A 208 -20.44 10.36 13.09
N PHE A 209 -20.23 9.93 14.32
CA PHE A 209 -21.06 10.26 15.48
C PHE A 209 -20.19 10.74 16.64
N ASP A 210 -20.80 11.53 17.52
CA ASP A 210 -20.27 11.84 18.85
C ASP A 210 -20.76 10.82 19.86
N ALA A 211 -19.86 10.37 20.74
CA ALA A 211 -20.20 9.47 21.85
C ALA A 211 -19.85 10.08 23.19
N ASP A 212 -20.83 10.18 24.08
CA ASP A 212 -20.67 10.53 25.50
C ASP A 212 -20.23 9.27 26.27
N LEU A 213 -19.05 9.31 26.84
CA LEU A 213 -18.46 8.20 27.59
C LEU A 213 -18.59 8.37 29.11
N SER A 214 -19.38 9.30 29.61
CA SER A 214 -19.52 9.59 31.05
C SER A 214 -19.87 8.34 31.84
N ARG A 215 -20.89 7.59 31.40
CA ARG A 215 -21.31 6.35 32.05
C ARG A 215 -20.28 5.25 32.02
N VAL A 216 -19.56 5.12 30.89
CA VAL A 216 -18.46 4.17 30.74
C VAL A 216 -17.31 4.52 31.69
N VAL A 217 -16.98 5.81 31.84
CA VAL A 217 -15.94 6.26 32.77
C VAL A 217 -16.34 5.92 34.22
N ASP A 218 -17.56 6.27 34.63
CA ASP A 218 -18.06 6.00 35.97
C ASP A 218 -18.10 4.50 36.28
N HIS A 219 -18.68 3.71 35.40
CA HIS A 219 -18.75 2.26 35.54
C HIS A 219 -17.36 1.61 35.62
N ARG A 220 -16.43 2.07 34.77
CA ARG A 220 -15.06 1.58 34.80
C ARG A 220 -14.34 1.90 36.09
N GLU A 221 -14.45 3.13 36.59
CA GLU A 221 -13.83 3.53 37.85
C GLU A 221 -14.37 2.70 39.03
N ALA A 222 -15.67 2.43 39.06
CA ALA A 222 -16.29 1.59 40.11
C ALA A 222 -15.85 0.13 40.03
N ASN A 223 -15.56 -0.41 38.83
CA ASN A 223 -15.39 -1.85 38.64
C ASN A 223 -13.93 -2.29 38.35
N LYS A 224 -13.01 -1.40 37.91
CA LYS A 224 -11.65 -1.76 37.51
C LYS A 224 -10.89 -2.60 38.53
N ALA A 225 -10.99 -2.24 39.82
CA ALA A 225 -10.31 -2.97 40.88
C ALA A 225 -10.84 -4.41 41.09
N ASN A 226 -12.13 -4.62 40.88
CA ASN A 226 -12.74 -5.96 40.92
C ASN A 226 -12.28 -6.81 39.74
N PHE A 227 -12.22 -6.22 38.52
CA PHE A 227 -11.72 -6.92 37.34
C PHE A 227 -10.26 -7.32 37.49
N GLU A 228 -9.41 -6.42 37.99
CA GLU A 228 -7.99 -6.70 38.23
C GLU A 228 -7.79 -7.83 39.25
N LYS A 229 -8.56 -7.85 40.35
CA LYS A 229 -8.54 -8.95 41.33
C LYS A 229 -8.92 -10.31 40.72
N ARG A 230 -9.74 -10.31 39.71
CA ARG A 230 -10.17 -11.50 38.94
C ARG A 230 -9.24 -11.83 37.77
N GLY A 231 -8.16 -11.08 37.56
CA GLY A 231 -7.15 -11.32 36.53
C GLY A 231 -7.48 -10.75 35.15
N ALA A 232 -8.38 -9.77 35.06
CA ALA A 232 -8.69 -9.08 33.80
C ALA A 232 -8.48 -7.57 33.93
N LYS A 233 -7.99 -6.91 32.87
CA LYS A 233 -7.81 -5.47 32.81
C LYS A 233 -9.02 -4.83 32.10
N LEU A 234 -9.86 -4.12 32.85
CA LEU A 234 -11.01 -3.42 32.27
C LEU A 234 -10.56 -2.15 31.53
N THR A 235 -10.49 -2.23 30.22
CA THR A 235 -10.11 -1.11 29.31
C THR A 235 -11.34 -0.51 28.64
N TYR A 236 -11.25 0.73 28.16
CA TYR A 236 -12.33 1.33 27.35
C TYR A 236 -12.65 0.49 26.10
N THR A 237 -11.64 -0.12 25.47
CA THR A 237 -11.84 -0.97 24.31
C THR A 237 -12.75 -2.17 24.61
N ALA A 238 -12.73 -2.71 25.85
CA ALA A 238 -13.65 -3.80 26.23
C ALA A 238 -15.13 -3.36 26.16
N TYR A 239 -15.43 -2.12 26.58
CA TYR A 239 -16.78 -1.54 26.43
C TYR A 239 -17.15 -1.33 24.96
N PHE A 240 -16.21 -0.88 24.13
CA PHE A 240 -16.43 -0.68 22.70
C PHE A 240 -16.75 -2.01 21.99
N VAL A 241 -16.06 -3.08 22.38
CA VAL A 241 -16.36 -4.43 21.88
C VAL A 241 -17.73 -4.90 22.33
N ALA A 242 -18.07 -4.75 23.63
CA ALA A 242 -19.37 -5.16 24.17
C ALA A 242 -20.52 -4.40 23.45
N ALA A 243 -20.38 -3.09 23.30
CA ALA A 243 -21.36 -2.27 22.57
C ALA A 243 -21.49 -2.65 21.10
N ALA A 244 -20.38 -3.03 20.44
CA ALA A 244 -20.41 -3.46 19.04
C ALA A 244 -21.13 -4.79 18.85
N VAL A 245 -20.99 -5.73 19.79
CA VAL A 245 -21.71 -7.00 19.76
C VAL A 245 -23.23 -6.77 19.73
N ASP A 246 -23.73 -5.90 20.60
CA ASP A 246 -25.18 -5.64 20.67
C ASP A 246 -25.66 -4.74 19.52
N ALA A 247 -24.84 -3.84 19.02
CA ALA A 247 -25.17 -3.06 17.83
C ALA A 247 -25.24 -3.94 16.57
N LEU A 248 -24.35 -4.92 16.42
CA LEU A 248 -24.36 -5.88 15.31
C LEU A 248 -25.58 -6.81 15.34
N LYS A 249 -26.12 -7.13 16.51
CA LYS A 249 -27.39 -7.87 16.61
C LYS A 249 -28.58 -7.07 16.06
N ALA A 250 -28.51 -5.73 16.13
CA ALA A 250 -29.56 -4.87 15.60
C ALA A 250 -29.43 -4.64 14.06
N VAL A 251 -28.24 -4.81 13.50
CA VAL A 251 -27.94 -4.67 12.07
C VAL A 251 -27.07 -5.86 11.64
N PRO A 252 -27.67 -7.04 11.47
CA PRO A 252 -26.92 -8.27 11.17
C PRO A 252 -26.13 -8.22 9.86
N GLU A 253 -26.57 -7.43 8.89
CA GLU A 253 -25.90 -7.25 7.61
C GLU A 253 -24.49 -6.63 7.77
N ALA A 254 -24.24 -5.92 8.86
CA ALA A 254 -22.88 -5.41 9.17
C ALA A 254 -21.91 -6.51 9.64
N ASN A 255 -22.43 -7.69 10.01
CA ASN A 255 -21.68 -8.89 10.39
C ASN A 255 -21.72 -9.91 9.26
N SER A 256 -21.28 -9.54 8.06
CA SER A 256 -21.47 -10.34 6.86
C SER A 256 -20.26 -10.30 5.92
N ARG A 257 -20.38 -11.06 4.84
CA ARG A 257 -19.45 -11.11 3.71
C ARG A 257 -20.21 -11.01 2.40
N TRP A 258 -19.71 -10.16 1.50
CA TRP A 258 -20.26 -10.01 0.15
C TRP A 258 -19.73 -11.09 -0.78
N TYR A 259 -20.63 -11.72 -1.55
CA TYR A 259 -20.37 -12.51 -2.73
C TYR A 259 -21.17 -11.92 -3.89
N ASP A 260 -20.81 -12.25 -5.13
CA ASP A 260 -21.45 -11.64 -6.31
C ASP A 260 -22.93 -12.04 -6.45
N ASP A 261 -23.32 -13.18 -5.90
CA ASP A 261 -24.67 -13.76 -6.00
C ASP A 261 -25.44 -13.73 -4.69
N HIS A 262 -24.82 -13.51 -3.54
CA HIS A 262 -25.48 -13.48 -2.23
C HIS A 262 -24.70 -12.69 -1.17
N LEU A 263 -25.34 -12.46 -0.05
CA LEU A 263 -24.75 -11.94 1.18
C LEU A 263 -24.74 -13.07 2.23
N GLU A 264 -23.55 -13.45 2.70
CA GLU A 264 -23.39 -14.38 3.81
C GLU A 264 -23.40 -13.61 5.13
N ILE A 265 -24.48 -13.77 5.92
CA ILE A 265 -24.58 -13.17 7.26
C ILE A 265 -24.14 -14.21 8.27
N PHE A 266 -23.20 -13.84 9.14
CA PHE A 266 -22.64 -14.75 10.14
C PHE A 266 -23.47 -14.76 11.42
N ASP A 267 -23.76 -15.96 11.94
CA ASP A 267 -24.37 -16.14 13.25
C ASP A 267 -23.42 -15.79 14.40
N ASP A 268 -22.13 -16.11 14.23
CA ASP A 268 -21.09 -15.79 15.19
C ASP A 268 -20.57 -14.35 14.97
N ILE A 269 -20.42 -13.60 16.06
CA ILE A 269 -19.85 -12.24 16.05
C ILE A 269 -18.40 -12.36 16.53
N ASN A 270 -17.46 -12.30 15.57
CA ASN A 270 -16.03 -12.42 15.79
C ASN A 270 -15.37 -11.05 15.62
N ILE A 271 -15.03 -10.39 16.72
CA ILE A 271 -14.53 -9.01 16.69
C ILE A 271 -13.01 -8.96 16.58
N GLY A 272 -12.52 -8.49 15.45
CA GLY A 272 -11.11 -8.11 15.27
C GLY A 272 -10.80 -6.80 15.98
N VAL A 273 -9.70 -6.74 16.73
CA VAL A 273 -9.26 -5.51 17.41
C VAL A 273 -7.89 -5.09 16.90
N ALA A 274 -7.84 -3.98 16.18
CA ALA A 274 -6.60 -3.46 15.62
C ALA A 274 -5.58 -3.14 16.72
N THR A 275 -4.44 -3.84 16.70
CA THR A 275 -3.41 -3.78 17.73
C THR A 275 -2.07 -3.41 17.12
N ALA A 276 -1.46 -2.31 17.61
CA ALA A 276 -0.13 -1.88 17.18
C ALA A 276 0.95 -2.80 17.77
N LEU A 277 1.91 -3.17 16.94
CA LEU A 277 3.05 -4.01 17.30
C LEU A 277 4.23 -3.16 17.81
N ALA A 278 5.01 -3.69 18.74
CA ALA A 278 6.16 -2.99 19.33
C ALA A 278 7.25 -2.61 18.32
N LYS A 279 7.44 -3.43 17.27
CA LYS A 279 8.43 -3.21 16.19
C LYS A 279 7.85 -2.44 14.97
N GLY A 280 6.68 -1.83 15.14
CA GLY A 280 5.93 -1.20 14.04
C GLY A 280 5.07 -2.19 13.27
N GLY A 281 3.99 -1.66 12.67
CA GLY A 281 2.95 -2.44 12.01
C GLY A 281 1.71 -2.59 12.87
N LEU A 282 0.67 -3.15 12.27
CA LEU A 282 -0.64 -3.39 12.86
C LEU A 282 -1.02 -4.83 12.59
N ILE A 283 -1.64 -5.47 13.58
CA ILE A 283 -2.25 -6.79 13.45
C ILE A 283 -3.67 -6.73 14.04
N VAL A 284 -4.55 -7.58 13.56
CA VAL A 284 -5.96 -7.59 13.96
C VAL A 284 -6.31 -8.94 14.58
N PRO A 285 -5.92 -9.20 15.85
CA PRO A 285 -6.35 -10.40 16.55
C PRO A 285 -7.85 -10.39 16.82
N VAL A 286 -8.48 -11.56 16.89
CA VAL A 286 -9.93 -11.77 16.89
C VAL A 286 -10.42 -12.32 18.21
N ILE A 287 -11.44 -11.68 18.78
CA ILE A 287 -12.25 -12.22 19.88
C ILE A 287 -13.35 -13.06 19.26
N MET A 288 -13.20 -14.37 19.31
CA MET A 288 -14.16 -15.31 18.76
C MET A 288 -15.42 -15.37 19.61
N LYS A 289 -16.60 -15.46 18.96
CA LYS A 289 -17.92 -15.61 19.60
C LYS A 289 -18.16 -14.59 20.70
N ALA A 290 -17.89 -13.34 20.40
CA ALA A 290 -18.02 -12.26 21.38
C ALA A 290 -19.45 -12.12 21.93
N GLN A 291 -20.46 -12.59 21.19
CA GLN A 291 -21.86 -12.62 21.62
C GLN A 291 -22.13 -13.56 22.80
N GLU A 292 -21.25 -14.53 23.08
CA GLU A 292 -21.35 -15.47 24.20
C GLU A 292 -20.65 -14.96 25.48
N LEU A 293 -19.93 -13.82 25.38
CA LEU A 293 -19.12 -13.28 26.46
C LEU A 293 -19.82 -12.11 27.15
N ASP A 294 -19.71 -12.06 28.47
CA ASP A 294 -20.00 -10.87 29.25
C ASP A 294 -18.83 -9.86 29.18
N LEU A 295 -18.99 -8.67 29.75
CA LEU A 295 -17.94 -7.63 29.75
C LEU A 295 -16.62 -8.13 30.38
N PHE A 296 -16.71 -9.03 31.39
CA PHE A 296 -15.52 -9.60 32.00
C PHE A 296 -14.79 -10.55 31.06
N GLY A 297 -15.53 -11.46 30.40
CA GLY A 297 -14.99 -12.38 29.39
C GLY A 297 -14.35 -11.63 28.21
N ILE A 298 -15.00 -10.56 27.72
CA ILE A 298 -14.43 -9.69 26.69
C ILE A 298 -13.14 -9.03 27.16
N ALA A 299 -13.11 -8.45 28.37
CA ALA A 299 -11.92 -7.80 28.93
C ALA A 299 -10.75 -8.79 29.09
N GLN A 300 -11.03 -10.01 29.53
CA GLN A 300 -10.05 -11.08 29.70
C GLN A 300 -9.46 -11.51 28.34
N ARG A 301 -10.34 -11.81 27.37
CA ARG A 301 -9.91 -12.20 26.01
C ARG A 301 -9.12 -11.11 25.32
N LEU A 302 -9.60 -9.87 25.41
CA LEU A 302 -8.92 -8.71 24.85
C LEU A 302 -7.52 -8.51 25.45
N GLY A 303 -7.39 -8.69 26.78
CA GLY A 303 -6.10 -8.64 27.48
C GLY A 303 -5.12 -9.67 26.95
N ASP A 304 -5.54 -10.95 26.90
CA ASP A 304 -4.74 -12.09 26.41
C ASP A 304 -4.26 -11.87 24.97
N ILE A 305 -5.19 -11.63 24.02
CA ILE A 305 -4.81 -11.50 22.61
C ILE A 305 -3.94 -10.27 22.32
N THR A 306 -4.18 -9.17 23.07
CA THR A 306 -3.37 -7.94 22.92
C THR A 306 -1.96 -8.12 23.45
N GLU A 307 -1.79 -8.83 24.57
CA GLU A 307 -0.49 -9.15 25.14
C GLU A 307 0.29 -10.09 24.21
N ARG A 308 -0.33 -11.17 23.74
CA ARG A 308 0.27 -12.10 22.78
C ARG A 308 0.65 -11.41 21.46
N ALA A 309 -0.17 -10.47 20.99
CA ALA A 309 0.14 -9.67 19.81
C ALA A 309 1.43 -8.86 20.00
N ARG A 310 1.57 -8.16 21.13
CA ARG A 310 2.75 -7.34 21.43
C ARG A 310 4.02 -8.15 21.62
N ASN A 311 3.89 -9.36 22.17
CA ASN A 311 5.00 -10.28 22.40
C ASN A 311 5.36 -11.13 21.18
N GLY A 312 4.60 -11.02 20.08
CA GLY A 312 4.81 -11.80 18.86
C GLY A 312 4.51 -13.29 18.99
N SER A 313 3.59 -13.65 19.92
CA SER A 313 3.22 -15.03 20.25
C SER A 313 1.78 -15.40 19.86
N LEU A 314 1.21 -14.66 18.87
CA LEU A 314 -0.08 -15.03 18.29
C LEU A 314 0.05 -16.27 17.40
N ASP A 315 -0.92 -17.16 17.49
CA ASP A 315 -1.09 -18.23 16.53
C ASP A 315 -1.79 -17.71 15.25
N PRO A 316 -1.59 -18.32 14.08
CA PRO A 316 -2.30 -17.93 12.85
C PRO A 316 -3.83 -17.91 13.00
N LYS A 317 -4.40 -18.80 13.81
CA LYS A 317 -5.84 -18.85 14.12
C LYS A 317 -6.35 -17.62 14.87
N ASP A 318 -5.49 -16.92 15.61
CA ASP A 318 -5.88 -15.75 16.39
C ASP A 318 -6.21 -14.52 15.53
N VAL A 319 -5.86 -14.54 14.24
CA VAL A 319 -6.09 -13.45 13.29
C VAL A 319 -7.06 -13.83 12.15
N GLN A 320 -7.62 -15.02 12.22
CA GLN A 320 -8.54 -15.55 11.21
C GLN A 320 -10.00 -15.47 11.69
N ASN A 321 -10.93 -15.59 10.75
CA ASN A 321 -12.38 -15.66 10.99
C ASN A 321 -12.98 -14.44 11.72
N GLY A 322 -12.33 -13.27 11.65
CA GLY A 322 -12.93 -12.03 12.11
C GLY A 322 -14.07 -11.61 11.17
N THR A 323 -15.23 -11.25 11.73
CA THR A 323 -16.41 -10.84 10.95
C THR A 323 -16.66 -9.34 10.99
N PHE A 324 -16.09 -8.64 11.98
CA PHE A 324 -16.15 -7.21 12.14
C PHE A 324 -14.85 -6.69 12.79
N THR A 325 -14.42 -5.49 12.49
CA THR A 325 -13.17 -4.93 13.05
C THR A 325 -13.42 -3.62 13.80
N ILE A 326 -12.75 -3.47 14.96
CA ILE A 326 -12.67 -2.22 15.71
C ILE A 326 -11.24 -1.70 15.69
N SER A 327 -11.09 -0.45 15.26
CA SER A 327 -9.82 0.30 15.28
C SER A 327 -9.90 1.43 16.31
N ASN A 328 -9.33 1.20 17.50
CA ASN A 328 -9.20 2.25 18.52
C ASN A 328 -7.90 3.04 18.29
N HIS A 329 -7.94 3.99 17.35
CA HIS A 329 -6.80 4.86 17.03
C HIS A 329 -6.66 6.04 18.01
N GLY A 330 -7.69 6.29 18.84
CA GLY A 330 -7.66 7.31 19.88
C GLY A 330 -6.58 7.09 20.94
N VAL A 331 -6.16 5.83 21.17
CA VAL A 331 -5.04 5.51 22.08
C VAL A 331 -3.69 6.08 21.62
N SER A 332 -3.54 6.40 20.35
CA SER A 332 -2.37 7.07 19.78
C SER A 332 -2.56 8.58 19.61
N GLY A 333 -3.68 9.14 20.10
CA GLY A 333 -3.96 10.58 20.09
C GLY A 333 -4.73 11.08 18.87
N SER A 334 -5.11 10.20 17.94
CA SER A 334 -5.91 10.61 16.76
C SER A 334 -7.33 10.97 17.17
N LEU A 335 -7.76 12.16 16.80
CA LEU A 335 -9.10 12.67 17.10
C LEU A 335 -10.18 11.90 16.34
N MET A 336 -9.96 11.68 15.05
CA MET A 336 -10.86 11.00 14.13
C MET A 336 -10.04 10.46 12.96
N ALA A 337 -10.43 9.31 12.45
CA ALA A 337 -9.91 8.75 11.20
C ALA A 337 -11.08 8.33 10.31
N THR A 338 -11.12 8.85 9.07
CA THR A 338 -12.20 8.57 8.12
C THR A 338 -11.77 8.86 6.67
N PRO A 339 -12.06 7.97 5.71
CA PRO A 339 -12.48 6.58 5.95
C PRO A 339 -11.35 5.73 6.55
N ILE A 340 -11.72 4.66 7.25
CA ILE A 340 -10.77 3.60 7.62
C ILE A 340 -10.95 2.48 6.59
N VAL A 341 -9.84 1.95 6.06
CA VAL A 341 -9.90 0.87 5.07
C VAL A 341 -10.49 -0.39 5.69
N ILE A 342 -11.52 -0.95 5.08
CA ILE A 342 -12.21 -2.15 5.55
C ILE A 342 -11.26 -3.35 5.46
N ASN A 343 -11.24 -4.17 6.50
CA ASN A 343 -10.44 -5.40 6.56
C ASN A 343 -11.18 -6.53 5.82
N GLN A 344 -10.96 -6.64 4.51
CA GLN A 344 -11.61 -7.67 3.69
C GLN A 344 -11.41 -9.08 4.28
N PRO A 345 -12.40 -9.99 4.17
CA PRO A 345 -13.67 -9.88 3.43
C PRO A 345 -14.83 -9.28 4.25
N GLN A 346 -14.57 -8.62 5.36
CA GLN A 346 -15.57 -7.93 6.16
C GLN A 346 -16.20 -6.76 5.38
N VAL A 347 -17.39 -6.35 5.78
CA VAL A 347 -18.16 -5.28 5.11
C VAL A 347 -18.18 -3.97 5.89
N ALA A 348 -17.63 -3.95 7.11
CA ALA A 348 -17.59 -2.75 7.93
C ALA A 348 -16.41 -2.75 8.91
N ILE A 349 -16.02 -1.53 9.33
CA ILE A 349 -15.01 -1.27 10.36
C ILE A 349 -15.41 -0.07 11.20
N LEU A 350 -15.35 -0.24 12.53
CA LEU A 350 -15.63 0.80 13.51
C LEU A 350 -14.31 1.48 13.94
N GLY A 351 -14.23 2.79 13.81
CA GLY A 351 -13.13 3.60 14.30
C GLY A 351 -13.50 4.35 15.56
N VAL A 352 -12.66 4.31 16.58
CA VAL A 352 -12.85 5.08 17.80
C VAL A 352 -11.70 6.06 17.99
N GLY A 353 -12.05 7.33 18.05
CA GLY A 353 -11.14 8.45 18.22
C GLY A 353 -10.71 8.66 19.68
N LYS A 354 -9.85 9.65 19.87
CA LYS A 354 -9.37 10.08 21.17
C LYS A 354 -10.52 10.54 22.06
N MET A 355 -10.59 9.99 23.27
CA MET A 355 -11.44 10.52 24.32
C MET A 355 -10.84 11.83 24.86
N GLU A 356 -11.64 12.89 24.87
CA GLU A 356 -11.24 14.17 25.43
C GLU A 356 -12.41 14.85 26.13
N ARG A 357 -12.09 15.75 27.05
CA ARG A 357 -13.11 16.52 27.75
C ARG A 357 -13.59 17.63 26.87
N ARG A 358 -14.91 17.66 26.56
CA ARG A 358 -15.54 18.68 25.75
C ARG A 358 -16.63 19.39 26.53
N VAL A 359 -16.79 20.67 26.23
CA VAL A 359 -17.89 21.48 26.72
C VAL A 359 -19.10 21.22 25.83
N VAL A 360 -20.20 20.76 26.41
CA VAL A 360 -21.41 20.41 25.69
C VAL A 360 -22.65 20.98 26.43
N PRO A 361 -23.73 21.36 25.72
CA PRO A 361 -24.99 21.63 26.36
C PRO A 361 -25.60 20.33 26.90
N ALA A 362 -26.23 20.37 28.03
CA ALA A 362 -26.97 19.24 28.62
C ALA A 362 -28.21 19.75 29.36
N ASP A 363 -29.27 18.97 29.32
CA ASP A 363 -30.40 19.20 30.19
C ASP A 363 -30.09 18.67 31.60
N VAL A 364 -30.00 19.54 32.57
CA VAL A 364 -29.80 19.21 33.99
C VAL A 364 -31.05 19.66 34.75
N SER A 365 -31.87 18.67 35.14
CA SER A 365 -33.11 18.91 35.88
C SER A 365 -34.10 19.88 35.19
N GLY A 366 -34.22 19.84 33.87
CA GLY A 366 -35.11 20.68 33.08
C GLY A 366 -34.53 22.05 32.71
N ASN A 367 -33.26 22.29 32.99
CA ASN A 367 -32.54 23.50 32.60
C ASN A 367 -31.39 23.13 31.63
N GLU A 368 -31.21 23.94 30.59
CA GLU A 368 -30.07 23.85 29.71
C GLU A 368 -28.83 24.42 30.41
N GLU A 369 -27.87 23.55 30.70
CA GLU A 369 -26.61 23.90 31.32
C GLU A 369 -25.41 23.54 30.42
N VAL A 370 -24.29 24.21 30.65
CA VAL A 370 -23.01 23.88 29.98
C VAL A 370 -22.21 22.96 30.89
N VAL A 371 -21.99 21.76 30.44
CA VAL A 371 -21.28 20.73 31.21
C VAL A 371 -20.03 20.26 30.46
N VAL A 372 -19.07 19.69 31.23
CA VAL A 372 -17.86 19.11 30.66
C VAL A 372 -17.98 17.60 30.70
N LYS A 373 -18.00 16.95 29.53
CA LYS A 373 -18.14 15.50 29.37
C LYS A 373 -16.95 14.87 28.70
N PRO A 374 -16.60 13.60 29.02
CA PRO A 374 -15.66 12.81 28.24
C PRO A 374 -16.34 12.34 26.93
N MET A 375 -15.91 12.90 25.82
CA MET A 375 -16.48 12.64 24.49
C MET A 375 -15.46 12.02 23.57
N CYS A 376 -15.89 11.23 22.61
CA CYS A 376 -15.04 10.81 21.48
C CYS A 376 -15.83 10.80 20.19
N TYR A 377 -15.13 10.98 19.06
CA TYR A 377 -15.72 10.67 17.76
C TYR A 377 -15.65 9.16 17.52
N VAL A 378 -16.73 8.62 16.98
CA VAL A 378 -16.81 7.27 16.47
C VAL A 378 -17.14 7.32 14.98
N THR A 379 -16.49 6.48 14.19
CA THR A 379 -16.69 6.40 12.74
C THR A 379 -17.04 4.97 12.38
N LEU A 380 -17.98 4.79 11.46
CA LEU A 380 -18.27 3.49 10.86
C LEU A 380 -18.08 3.61 9.36
N THR A 381 -17.06 2.95 8.84
CA THR A 381 -16.86 2.80 7.39
C THR A 381 -17.49 1.49 6.96
N ILE A 382 -18.32 1.56 5.93
CA ILE A 382 -19.11 0.46 5.39
C ILE A 382 -18.79 0.21 3.91
N ASP A 383 -18.98 -1.01 3.47
CA ASP A 383 -19.10 -1.37 2.07
C ASP A 383 -20.51 -1.02 1.59
N HIS A 384 -20.62 0.02 0.74
CA HIS A 384 -21.93 0.54 0.29
C HIS A 384 -22.67 -0.42 -0.66
N ARG A 385 -22.07 -1.52 -1.05
CA ARG A 385 -22.78 -2.61 -1.74
C ARG A 385 -23.70 -3.38 -0.78
N VAL A 386 -23.37 -3.39 0.52
CA VAL A 386 -24.08 -4.15 1.58
C VAL A 386 -24.95 -3.25 2.43
N LEU A 387 -24.43 -2.12 2.88
CA LEU A 387 -25.09 -1.21 3.80
C LEU A 387 -25.25 0.17 3.17
N ASP A 388 -26.37 0.81 3.45
CA ASP A 388 -26.57 2.23 3.15
C ASP A 388 -26.30 3.11 4.38
N GLY A 389 -26.42 4.43 4.18
CA GLY A 389 -26.21 5.40 5.25
C GLY A 389 -27.23 5.27 6.40
N PHE A 390 -28.44 4.79 6.12
CA PHE A 390 -29.45 4.60 7.14
C PHE A 390 -29.07 3.43 8.06
N ALA A 391 -28.72 2.28 7.50
CA ALA A 391 -28.29 1.11 8.27
C ALA A 391 -27.01 1.41 9.09
N ALA A 392 -26.04 2.14 8.50
CA ALA A 392 -24.85 2.59 9.21
C ALA A 392 -25.19 3.49 10.41
N ASN A 393 -26.14 4.41 10.24
CA ASN A 393 -26.59 5.31 11.31
C ASN A 393 -27.34 4.55 12.40
N VAL A 394 -28.18 3.55 12.05
CA VAL A 394 -28.86 2.69 13.04
C VAL A 394 -27.82 1.96 13.90
N LEU A 395 -26.78 1.37 13.28
CA LEU A 395 -25.72 0.68 14.01
C LEU A 395 -24.97 1.62 14.95
N LEU A 396 -24.55 2.79 14.47
CA LEU A 396 -23.84 3.79 15.30
C LEU A 396 -24.72 4.33 16.42
N SER A 397 -25.99 4.66 16.15
CA SER A 397 -26.93 5.11 17.17
C SER A 397 -27.06 4.06 18.27
N ARG A 398 -27.24 2.79 17.90
CA ARG A 398 -27.33 1.71 18.87
C ARG A 398 -26.07 1.55 19.69
N TRP A 399 -24.89 1.62 19.04
CA TRP A 399 -23.60 1.55 19.73
C TRP A 399 -23.43 2.66 20.76
N VAL A 400 -23.75 3.92 20.39
CA VAL A 400 -23.68 5.09 21.29
C VAL A 400 -24.68 4.96 22.44
N GLU A 401 -25.90 4.51 22.16
CA GLU A 401 -26.96 4.28 23.16
C GLU A 401 -26.51 3.27 24.23
N ILE A 402 -25.91 2.16 23.83
CA ILE A 402 -25.41 1.14 24.75
C ILE A 402 -24.29 1.71 25.65
N LEU A 403 -23.37 2.49 25.10
CA LEU A 403 -22.33 3.12 25.93
C LEU A 403 -22.89 4.13 26.94
N SER A 404 -23.99 4.78 26.60
CA SER A 404 -24.69 5.72 27.50
C SER A 404 -25.54 5.00 28.58
N GLY A 405 -25.72 3.69 28.46
CA GLY A 405 -26.50 2.84 29.37
C GLY A 405 -25.71 2.06 30.41
N PHE A 406 -24.37 2.13 30.40
CA PHE A 406 -23.51 1.43 31.38
C PHE A 406 -23.65 1.92 32.81
#